data_6b9ed8c67c57548da8c2e19b02acc0e5
#
_entry.id   6b9ed8c67c57548da8c2e19b02acc0e5
#
_cell.length_a   1.000
_cell.length_b   1.000
_cell.length_c   1.000
_cell.angle_alpha   90.00
_cell.angle_beta   90.00
_cell.angle_gamma   90.00
#
_symmetry.space_group_name_H-M   'P 1'
#
loop_
_entity.id
_entity.type
_entity.pdbx_description
1 polymer ?
#
loop_
_entity_poly.entity_id
_entity_poly.type
_entity_poly.pdbx_seq_one_letter_code
_entity_poly.pdbx_strand_id
1 'polypeptide(L)'
;MKPRTTTRLRPVAGLFLVAALVAACSSSPGNTGSAAAGPRGAATPSTYQVGVIGGGDGGEPVKGGTLTFGAYAEAAVLDPARTIVAGSTGGLEMAAIYDVLMRWDSATGEVRPQLAKGLEASDGYTTWTLTLRDGVMFSDGTPLDAKAVKWSLDRYVEKGADEARLWKDNVTSITTPDDSTVVLKLGRKWPTFPYMLTTGPGMIVARSADEGGAFKPVGAGAFTFGSYAEHEETVLNAREDYWDGRPNLDKIRIIYVTDPNALLDTFTSGGAQAAFLRDPQLIDKALAAGFPGYMNMVALGNVGVINASEGRPGADPRVRQAMFQAIKPEVIYQRSYNGAGVASTQVFPSFSRWHTDATSLPYDPDKARELLKQAKADGFDGKVTYLGRQDPAARATALAIKSMLESVGFQVELDLVRSVADQITKVSVNKDYDVAGWGISWREAGPYGRMFATLHSKGNLSVGMHTGPEMDALIDEFQVAETEGEQRAVMGRIQEQWNKDVPALVYGPTPEFLTWRKNVHGVEGTVNSMVLLDDAWIAPTG
;
A
#
# COMPACT_ATOMS: atom_id res chain seq x y z
N MET A 1 28.89 61.08 -4.76
CA MET A 1 30.26 61.40 -5.19
C MET A 1 30.81 60.20 -5.96
N LYS A 2 31.09 60.39 -7.24
CA LYS A 2 31.86 59.53 -8.14
C LYS A 2 33.37 59.71 -7.84
N PRO A 3 34.34 58.98 -8.45
CA PRO A 3 34.31 58.12 -9.64
C PRO A 3 35.15 56.82 -9.55
N ARG A 4 34.85 55.86 -10.40
CA ARG A 4 35.57 55.33 -11.61
C ARG A 4 37.08 55.04 -11.48
N THR A 5 37.51 53.83 -11.81
CA THR A 5 38.41 53.59 -12.96
C THR A 5 38.41 52.14 -13.43
N THR A 6 38.37 51.99 -14.72
CA THR A 6 38.48 50.82 -15.58
C THR A 6 39.93 50.45 -15.83
N THR A 7 40.26 49.13 -16.05
CA THR A 7 41.32 48.76 -17.00
C THR A 7 41.02 47.40 -17.64
N ARG A 8 40.98 47.43 -18.96
CA ARG A 8 40.97 46.27 -19.88
C ARG A 8 42.40 45.86 -20.18
N LEU A 9 42.62 44.59 -20.47
CA LEU A 9 43.51 44.17 -21.60
C LEU A 9 43.28 42.70 -21.97
N ARG A 10 43.20 42.42 -23.23
CA ARG A 10 43.13 41.18 -24.01
C ARG A 10 44.52 40.89 -24.58
N PRO A 11 44.72 39.90 -25.49
CA PRO A 11 44.66 38.42 -25.42
C PRO A 11 46.00 37.82 -25.94
N VAL A 12 46.19 36.49 -25.84
CA VAL A 12 47.15 35.80 -26.75
C VAL A 12 46.61 34.39 -27.04
N ALA A 13 46.53 34.13 -28.35
CA ALA A 13 46.22 32.85 -28.95
C ALA A 13 47.52 32.03 -29.12
N GLY A 14 47.41 30.73 -29.05
CA GLY A 14 48.47 29.81 -29.40
C GLY A 14 47.89 28.51 -29.93
N LEU A 15 48.02 28.34 -31.23
CA LEU A 15 47.66 27.20 -32.07
C LEU A 15 48.90 26.28 -32.24
N PHE A 16 48.73 24.96 -32.20
CA PHE A 16 49.57 23.92 -32.90
C PHE A 16 48.89 22.56 -32.68
N LEU A 17 48.31 21.95 -33.63
CA LEU A 17 48.59 21.15 -34.82
C LEU A 17 49.22 19.77 -34.56
N VAL A 18 48.39 18.72 -34.83
CA VAL A 18 48.57 17.51 -35.63
C VAL A 18 49.61 16.46 -35.21
N ALA A 19 49.18 15.22 -35.01
CA ALA A 19 49.65 14.08 -35.81
C ALA A 19 48.74 12.86 -35.67
N ALA A 20 48.25 12.41 -36.81
CA ALA A 20 47.53 11.14 -37.00
C ALA A 20 48.57 10.02 -37.25
N LEU A 21 48.26 8.79 -36.90
CA LEU A 21 48.80 7.60 -37.55
C LEU A 21 47.77 6.49 -37.64
N VAL A 22 47.62 5.96 -38.83
CA VAL A 22 46.72 4.98 -39.40
C VAL A 22 47.40 3.62 -39.43
N ALA A 23 46.66 2.55 -39.21
CA ALA A 23 46.78 1.27 -39.90
C ALA A 23 45.62 0.36 -39.47
N ALA A 24 44.70 0.07 -40.25
CA ALA A 24 44.48 -0.75 -41.47
C ALA A 24 44.14 -2.22 -41.15
N CYS A 25 42.94 -2.53 -41.47
CA CYS A 25 42.31 -3.45 -42.45
C CYS A 25 42.12 -4.91 -42.08
N SER A 26 40.85 -5.36 -42.08
CA SER A 26 40.39 -6.34 -43.08
C SER A 26 38.82 -6.45 -43.05
N SER A 27 38.15 -5.99 -44.08
CA SER A 27 37.28 -6.54 -45.11
C SER A 27 36.15 -7.50 -44.67
N SER A 28 34.92 -7.08 -44.65
CA SER A 28 33.74 -7.05 -45.55
C SER A 28 33.05 -8.41 -45.82
N PRO A 29 31.75 -8.50 -46.28
CA PRO A 29 30.77 -7.44 -46.58
C PRO A 29 29.31 -7.76 -46.17
N GLY A 30 28.51 -6.72 -46.00
CA GLY A 30 27.17 -6.59 -46.60
C GLY A 30 25.94 -7.06 -45.84
N ASN A 31 25.17 -6.14 -45.30
CA ASN A 31 23.80 -5.93 -45.76
C ASN A 31 23.22 -4.60 -45.29
N THR A 32 22.71 -3.86 -46.22
CA THR A 32 22.02 -2.58 -46.05
C THR A 32 20.60 -2.83 -45.55
N GLY A 33 20.28 -2.27 -44.39
CA GLY A 33 18.91 -2.18 -43.86
C GLY A 33 18.84 -1.04 -42.86
N SER A 34 18.55 0.15 -43.37
CA SER A 34 18.23 1.32 -42.52
C SER A 34 16.91 1.06 -41.79
N ALA A 35 16.96 0.65 -40.55
CA ALA A 35 15.81 0.65 -39.66
C ALA A 35 15.95 1.89 -38.74
N ALA A 36 15.01 2.83 -38.89
CA ALA A 36 14.85 3.95 -37.96
C ALA A 36 14.71 3.42 -36.54
N ALA A 37 15.63 3.83 -35.67
CA ALA A 37 15.55 3.55 -34.24
C ALA A 37 14.35 4.31 -33.67
N GLY A 38 13.23 3.61 -33.49
CA GLY A 38 12.16 4.05 -32.61
C GLY A 38 12.70 4.19 -31.18
N PRO A 39 12.06 5.02 -30.35
CA PRO A 39 12.50 5.19 -28.97
C PRO A 39 12.49 3.82 -28.28
N ARG A 40 13.65 3.37 -27.84
CA ARG A 40 13.78 2.22 -26.97
C ARG A 40 12.96 2.50 -25.72
N GLY A 41 11.82 1.83 -25.56
CA GLY A 41 11.17 1.72 -24.28
C GLY A 41 12.21 1.16 -23.32
N ALA A 42 12.58 1.96 -22.33
CA ALA A 42 13.43 1.49 -21.26
C ALA A 42 12.70 0.32 -20.61
N ALA A 43 13.21 -0.89 -20.78
CA ALA A 43 12.84 -1.99 -19.91
C ALA A 43 13.28 -1.55 -18.51
N THR A 44 12.30 -1.17 -17.70
CA THR A 44 12.53 -0.89 -16.28
C THR A 44 13.08 -2.16 -15.67
N PRO A 45 14.29 -2.16 -15.09
CA PRO A 45 14.73 -3.31 -14.31
C PRO A 45 13.68 -3.53 -13.21
N SER A 46 13.47 -4.77 -12.81
CA SER A 46 12.58 -5.17 -11.71
C SER A 46 13.11 -4.67 -10.35
N THR A 47 13.20 -3.35 -10.19
CA THR A 47 13.70 -2.71 -8.98
C THR A 47 12.69 -2.86 -7.84
N TYR A 48 11.41 -2.98 -8.18
CA TYR A 48 10.30 -3.13 -7.24
C TYR A 48 9.89 -4.61 -7.17
N GLN A 49 10.60 -5.38 -6.32
CA GLN A 49 10.23 -6.76 -6.00
C GLN A 49 9.52 -6.77 -4.65
N VAL A 50 8.36 -7.41 -4.57
CA VAL A 50 7.66 -7.62 -3.30
C VAL A 50 8.48 -8.54 -2.41
N GLY A 51 8.62 -8.18 -1.13
CA GLY A 51 9.38 -8.93 -0.16
C GLY A 51 10.60 -8.18 0.39
N VAL A 52 11.47 -8.91 1.08
CA VAL A 52 12.70 -8.34 1.65
C VAL A 52 13.77 -8.20 0.56
N ILE A 53 14.30 -7.00 0.44
CA ILE A 53 15.37 -6.65 -0.50
C ILE A 53 16.64 -6.41 0.29
N GLY A 54 17.72 -7.08 -0.06
CA GLY A 54 18.99 -6.97 0.65
C GLY A 54 18.90 -7.53 2.08
N GLY A 55 19.87 -7.16 2.90
CA GLY A 55 19.98 -7.71 4.26
C GLY A 55 20.87 -8.96 4.29
N GLY A 56 21.41 -9.26 5.45
CA GLY A 56 22.21 -10.42 5.74
C GLY A 56 21.89 -10.93 7.14
N ASP A 57 22.39 -12.11 7.46
CA ASP A 57 22.11 -12.78 8.75
C ASP A 57 22.62 -12.00 9.97
N GLY A 58 23.49 -10.98 9.75
CA GLY A 58 23.96 -10.06 10.79
C GLY A 58 24.77 -10.68 11.92
N GLY A 59 24.86 -12.01 11.98
CA GLY A 59 25.50 -12.76 13.06
C GLY A 59 24.57 -12.97 14.28
N GLU A 60 25.17 -13.11 15.46
CA GLU A 60 24.43 -13.33 16.70
C GLU A 60 23.70 -12.03 17.14
N PRO A 61 22.43 -12.12 17.56
CA PRO A 61 21.67 -10.96 18.04
C PRO A 61 22.34 -10.28 19.24
N VAL A 62 22.38 -8.95 19.19
CA VAL A 62 22.91 -8.10 20.27
C VAL A 62 21.76 -7.48 21.04
N LYS A 63 21.80 -7.60 22.36
CA LYS A 63 20.78 -7.00 23.25
C LYS A 63 21.08 -5.54 23.54
N GLY A 64 20.02 -4.76 23.66
CA GLY A 64 20.07 -3.34 24.00
C GLY A 64 19.90 -2.41 22.81
N GLY A 65 19.85 -1.13 23.10
CA GLY A 65 19.76 -0.07 22.10
C GLY A 65 18.34 0.39 21.78
N THR A 66 18.29 1.51 21.05
CA THR A 66 17.05 2.13 20.58
C THR A 66 17.01 2.15 19.07
N LEU A 67 15.98 1.56 18.47
CA LEU A 67 15.71 1.69 17.04
C LEU A 67 14.85 2.94 16.81
N THR A 68 15.39 3.94 16.11
CA THR A 68 14.62 5.10 15.67
C THR A 68 14.04 4.82 14.29
N PHE A 69 12.72 4.83 14.19
CA PHE A 69 11.96 4.60 12.97
C PHE A 69 11.28 5.89 12.50
N GLY A 70 11.57 6.32 11.28
CA GLY A 70 10.88 7.44 10.65
C GLY A 70 9.56 6.98 10.02
N ALA A 71 8.43 7.34 10.61
CA ALA A 71 7.12 6.97 10.13
C ALA A 71 6.69 7.81 8.92
N TYR A 72 5.83 7.24 8.06
CA TYR A 72 5.20 7.96 6.94
C TYR A 72 4.21 9.03 7.42
N ALA A 73 3.45 8.73 8.46
CA ALA A 73 2.51 9.63 9.08
C ALA A 73 2.35 9.30 10.56
N GLU A 74 1.93 10.28 11.34
CA GLU A 74 1.56 10.10 12.73
C GLU A 74 0.27 9.27 12.85
N ALA A 75 0.25 8.30 13.74
CA ALA A 75 -0.95 7.54 14.05
C ALA A 75 -1.96 8.42 14.79
N ALA A 76 -3.16 8.57 14.25
CA ALA A 76 -4.21 9.37 14.88
C ALA A 76 -4.60 8.83 16.27
N VAL A 77 -4.57 7.51 16.43
CA VAL A 77 -4.80 6.80 17.69
C VAL A 77 -4.21 5.39 17.57
N LEU A 78 -3.65 4.87 18.66
CA LEU A 78 -3.10 3.52 18.72
C LEU A 78 -4.17 2.49 19.14
N ASP A 79 -5.35 2.55 18.53
CA ASP A 79 -6.47 1.63 18.73
C ASP A 79 -6.80 0.92 17.42
N PRO A 80 -6.58 -0.41 17.32
CA PRO A 80 -6.86 -1.18 16.09
C PRO A 80 -8.32 -1.10 15.63
N ALA A 81 -9.24 -0.78 16.56
CA ALA A 81 -10.66 -0.62 16.23
C ALA A 81 -11.03 0.77 15.70
N ARG A 82 -10.11 1.74 15.72
CA ARG A 82 -10.36 3.13 15.30
C ARG A 82 -9.39 3.64 14.24
N THR A 83 -8.40 2.82 13.89
CA THR A 83 -7.37 3.13 12.89
C THR A 83 -7.29 2.00 11.86
N ILE A 84 -7.08 2.33 10.60
CA ILE A 84 -6.75 1.32 9.58
C ILE A 84 -5.38 0.76 9.92
N VAL A 85 -5.28 -0.54 10.16
CA VAL A 85 -4.03 -1.21 10.55
C VAL A 85 -3.16 -1.42 9.31
N ALA A 86 -2.27 -0.47 9.05
CA ALA A 86 -1.30 -0.51 7.96
C ALA A 86 -0.02 0.25 8.37
N GLY A 87 1.10 -0.05 7.73
CA GLY A 87 2.38 0.59 8.03
C GLY A 87 2.37 2.12 7.88
N SER A 88 1.51 2.65 7.00
CA SER A 88 1.33 4.09 6.81
C SER A 88 0.45 4.78 7.86
N THR A 89 -0.16 4.05 8.79
CA THR A 89 -1.17 4.55 9.74
C THR A 89 -0.98 4.02 11.16
N GLY A 90 0.26 3.77 11.58
CA GLY A 90 0.58 3.29 12.94
C GLY A 90 0.53 1.78 13.11
N GLY A 91 0.52 1.03 12.01
CA GLY A 91 0.48 -0.44 12.07
C GLY A 91 1.72 -1.05 12.71
N LEU A 92 2.89 -0.42 12.58
CA LEU A 92 4.12 -0.86 13.24
C LEU A 92 4.01 -0.74 14.77
N GLU A 93 3.55 0.43 15.25
CA GLU A 93 3.33 0.69 16.67
C GLU A 93 2.31 -0.29 17.26
N MET A 94 1.21 -0.50 16.51
CA MET A 94 0.16 -1.41 16.96
C MET A 94 0.63 -2.88 16.95
N ALA A 95 1.38 -3.33 15.94
CA ALA A 95 1.95 -4.68 15.93
C ALA A 95 2.91 -4.90 17.10
N ALA A 96 3.75 -3.90 17.42
CA ALA A 96 4.68 -3.98 18.55
C ALA A 96 3.97 -4.04 19.92
N ILE A 97 2.82 -3.34 20.07
CA ILE A 97 2.07 -3.26 21.34
C ILE A 97 1.12 -4.45 21.52
N TYR A 98 0.39 -4.86 20.46
CA TYR A 98 -0.70 -5.82 20.59
C TYR A 98 -0.31 -7.23 20.19
N ASP A 99 0.69 -7.39 19.29
CA ASP A 99 0.94 -8.63 18.56
C ASP A 99 -0.31 -9.03 17.76
N VAL A 100 -0.30 -10.18 17.10
CA VAL A 100 -1.41 -10.68 16.29
C VAL A 100 -1.73 -12.12 16.65
N LEU A 101 -2.98 -12.55 16.47
CA LEU A 101 -3.36 -13.94 16.70
C LEU A 101 -2.63 -14.89 15.74
N MET A 102 -2.56 -14.52 14.48
CA MET A 102 -1.84 -15.24 13.42
C MET A 102 -0.89 -14.26 12.71
N ARG A 103 0.27 -14.72 12.24
CA ARG A 103 1.28 -13.94 11.54
C ARG A 103 1.25 -14.25 10.04
N TRP A 104 1.31 -13.23 9.21
CA TRP A 104 1.58 -13.42 7.79
C TRP A 104 3.08 -13.45 7.53
N ASP A 105 3.54 -14.51 6.92
CA ASP A 105 4.92 -14.64 6.45
C ASP A 105 5.03 -14.13 5.01
N SER A 106 5.70 -13.00 4.84
CA SER A 106 5.87 -12.39 3.52
C SER A 106 6.81 -13.16 2.59
N ALA A 107 7.67 -14.05 3.13
CA ALA A 107 8.60 -14.84 2.34
C ALA A 107 7.94 -16.09 1.73
N THR A 108 7.02 -16.73 2.48
CA THR A 108 6.30 -17.93 2.01
C THR A 108 4.91 -17.63 1.47
N GLY A 109 4.32 -16.49 1.85
CA GLY A 109 2.93 -16.15 1.52
C GLY A 109 1.90 -16.95 2.34
N GLU A 110 2.28 -17.42 3.52
CA GLU A 110 1.44 -18.24 4.39
C GLU A 110 1.08 -17.55 5.70
N VAL A 111 -0.03 -17.97 6.30
CA VAL A 111 -0.42 -17.57 7.65
C VAL A 111 0.17 -18.55 8.64
N ARG A 112 0.93 -18.05 9.64
CA ARG A 112 1.59 -18.83 10.68
C ARG A 112 0.99 -18.55 12.07
N PRO A 113 1.11 -19.49 13.03
CA PRO A 113 0.81 -19.24 14.44
C PRO A 113 1.63 -18.08 15.02
N GLN A 114 0.97 -17.25 15.90
CA GLN A 114 1.63 -16.21 16.69
C GLN A 114 1.11 -16.23 18.13
N LEU A 115 0.21 -15.38 18.59
CA LEU A 115 -0.44 -15.49 19.91
C LEU A 115 -1.29 -16.77 20.03
N ALA A 116 -1.83 -17.25 18.92
CA ALA A 116 -2.38 -18.58 18.83
C ALA A 116 -1.29 -19.60 18.48
N LYS A 117 -1.40 -20.82 19.00
CA LYS A 117 -0.54 -21.96 18.64
C LYS A 117 -1.10 -22.77 17.46
N GLY A 118 -2.37 -22.53 17.07
CA GLY A 118 -2.99 -23.19 15.93
C GLY A 118 -4.33 -22.58 15.55
N LEU A 119 -4.70 -22.78 14.29
CA LEU A 119 -5.98 -22.42 13.72
C LEU A 119 -6.39 -23.51 12.73
N GLU A 120 -7.49 -24.19 13.01
CA GLU A 120 -7.97 -25.35 12.23
C GLU A 120 -9.35 -25.09 11.64
N ALA A 121 -9.50 -25.44 10.36
CA ALA A 121 -10.79 -25.38 9.68
C ALA A 121 -11.55 -26.70 9.80
N SER A 122 -12.86 -26.60 9.92
CA SER A 122 -13.79 -27.73 9.81
C SER A 122 -15.06 -27.29 9.05
N ASP A 123 -15.96 -28.27 8.83
CA ASP A 123 -17.26 -28.02 8.18
C ASP A 123 -17.14 -27.29 6.82
N GLY A 124 -16.11 -27.64 6.04
CA GLY A 124 -15.88 -27.03 4.72
C GLY A 124 -15.54 -25.54 4.82
N TYR A 125 -14.66 -25.16 5.75
CA TYR A 125 -14.23 -23.77 6.00
C TYR A 125 -15.33 -22.83 6.52
N THR A 126 -16.37 -23.35 7.16
CA THR A 126 -17.39 -22.55 7.84
C THR A 126 -17.22 -22.53 9.35
N THR A 127 -16.31 -23.35 9.90
CA THR A 127 -15.94 -23.33 11.30
C THR A 127 -14.42 -23.25 11.43
N TRP A 128 -13.94 -22.33 12.25
CA TRP A 128 -12.53 -22.16 12.55
C TRP A 128 -12.30 -22.26 14.05
N THR A 129 -11.40 -23.15 14.46
CA THR A 129 -11.02 -23.36 15.85
C THR A 129 -9.63 -22.80 16.07
N LEU A 130 -9.55 -21.73 16.85
CA LEU A 130 -8.32 -21.09 17.27
C LEU A 130 -7.91 -21.64 18.63
N THR A 131 -6.67 -22.13 18.76
CA THR A 131 -6.09 -22.58 20.02
C THR A 131 -5.01 -21.59 20.47
N LEU A 132 -5.17 -20.99 21.64
CA LEU A 132 -4.26 -19.99 22.19
C LEU A 132 -3.02 -20.65 22.82
N ARG A 133 -1.94 -19.90 22.93
CA ARG A 133 -0.77 -20.26 23.73
C ARG A 133 -1.10 -20.16 25.23
N ASP A 134 -0.48 -21.02 26.01
CA ASP A 134 -0.61 -21.02 27.46
C ASP A 134 0.29 -19.92 28.06
N GLY A 135 -0.19 -19.24 29.10
CA GLY A 135 0.62 -18.30 29.90
C GLY A 135 0.90 -16.95 29.23
N VAL A 136 0.27 -16.62 28.11
CA VAL A 136 0.39 -15.30 27.52
C VAL A 136 -0.30 -14.25 28.39
N MET A 137 0.40 -13.16 28.68
CA MET A 137 -0.11 -12.06 29.51
C MET A 137 -0.16 -10.77 28.72
N PHE A 138 -1.17 -9.96 28.97
CA PHE A 138 -1.15 -8.55 28.57
C PHE A 138 -0.12 -7.74 29.38
N SER A 139 0.22 -6.56 28.89
CA SER A 139 1.20 -5.69 29.54
C SER A 139 0.73 -5.10 30.89
N ASP A 140 -0.54 -5.24 31.24
CA ASP A 140 -1.11 -4.92 32.54
C ASP A 140 -1.09 -6.09 33.54
N GLY A 141 -0.56 -7.25 33.13
CA GLY A 141 -0.48 -8.45 33.95
C GLY A 141 -1.74 -9.29 33.98
N THR A 142 -2.77 -8.97 33.19
CA THR A 142 -3.95 -9.83 33.03
C THR A 142 -3.71 -10.92 31.97
N PRO A 143 -4.34 -12.12 32.09
CA PRO A 143 -4.12 -13.20 31.14
C PRO A 143 -4.82 -12.93 29.79
N LEU A 144 -4.15 -13.31 28.69
CA LEU A 144 -4.76 -13.40 27.37
C LEU A 144 -5.41 -14.77 27.24
N ASP A 145 -6.68 -14.88 27.62
CA ASP A 145 -7.50 -16.09 27.50
C ASP A 145 -8.54 -15.98 26.36
N ALA A 146 -9.27 -17.05 26.10
CA ALA A 146 -10.30 -17.09 25.06
C ALA A 146 -11.41 -16.05 25.26
N LYS A 147 -11.73 -15.71 26.52
CA LYS A 147 -12.75 -14.69 26.84
C LYS A 147 -12.23 -13.27 26.54
N ALA A 148 -10.94 -13.04 26.79
CA ALA A 148 -10.28 -11.78 26.43
C ALA A 148 -10.23 -11.60 24.89
N VAL A 149 -9.87 -12.66 24.15
CA VAL A 149 -9.88 -12.66 22.69
C VAL A 149 -11.29 -12.39 22.17
N LYS A 150 -12.31 -13.11 22.65
CA LYS A 150 -13.69 -12.85 22.22
C LYS A 150 -14.12 -11.42 22.50
N TRP A 151 -13.83 -10.88 23.68
CA TRP A 151 -14.16 -9.51 24.02
C TRP A 151 -13.49 -8.49 23.08
N SER A 152 -12.22 -8.69 22.75
CA SER A 152 -11.48 -7.81 21.83
C SER A 152 -12.07 -7.86 20.42
N LEU A 153 -12.44 -9.03 19.92
CA LEU A 153 -13.11 -9.21 18.62
C LEU A 153 -14.51 -8.56 18.60
N ASP A 154 -15.31 -8.75 19.64
CA ASP A 154 -16.62 -8.11 19.75
C ASP A 154 -16.48 -6.58 19.79
N ARG A 155 -15.53 -6.06 20.57
CA ARG A 155 -15.20 -4.63 20.65
C ARG A 155 -14.79 -4.08 19.28
N TYR A 156 -13.94 -4.78 18.54
CA TYR A 156 -13.49 -4.38 17.19
C TYR A 156 -14.69 -4.13 16.28
N VAL A 157 -15.67 -5.02 16.33
CA VAL A 157 -16.89 -4.95 15.53
C VAL A 157 -17.83 -3.84 16.02
N GLU A 158 -18.01 -3.70 17.34
CA GLU A 158 -18.88 -2.67 17.94
C GLU A 158 -18.39 -1.24 17.69
N LYS A 159 -17.07 -1.03 17.69
CA LYS A 159 -16.46 0.27 17.38
C LYS A 159 -16.56 0.64 15.89
N GLY A 160 -17.00 -0.27 15.02
CA GLY A 160 -17.14 -0.03 13.58
C GLY A 160 -15.81 0.09 12.86
N ALA A 161 -14.82 -0.72 13.26
CA ALA A 161 -13.49 -0.78 12.67
C ALA A 161 -13.49 -1.02 11.15
N ASP A 162 -12.35 -0.83 10.49
CA ASP A 162 -12.21 -0.91 9.02
C ASP A 162 -12.84 -2.17 8.41
N GLU A 163 -12.61 -3.33 9.02
CA GLU A 163 -13.11 -4.62 8.55
C GLU A 163 -14.37 -5.11 9.30
N ALA A 164 -14.94 -4.30 10.18
CA ALA A 164 -16.09 -4.67 11.03
C ALA A 164 -17.33 -5.07 10.21
N ARG A 165 -17.56 -4.42 9.06
CA ARG A 165 -18.68 -4.75 8.18
C ARG A 165 -18.51 -6.15 7.59
N LEU A 166 -17.32 -6.44 7.04
CA LEU A 166 -17.00 -7.76 6.49
C LEU A 166 -17.11 -8.85 7.56
N TRP A 167 -16.63 -8.55 8.77
CA TRP A 167 -16.73 -9.46 9.91
C TRP A 167 -18.21 -9.76 10.25
N LYS A 168 -19.05 -8.74 10.41
CA LYS A 168 -20.49 -8.89 10.70
C LYS A 168 -21.24 -9.68 9.65
N ASP A 169 -20.91 -9.49 8.39
CA ASP A 169 -21.60 -10.16 7.28
C ASP A 169 -21.22 -11.65 7.17
N ASN A 170 -20.08 -12.06 7.77
CA ASN A 170 -19.56 -13.41 7.64
C ASN A 170 -19.51 -14.20 8.97
N VAL A 171 -19.14 -13.60 10.09
CA VAL A 171 -19.01 -14.30 11.37
C VAL A 171 -20.37 -14.32 12.09
N THR A 172 -20.95 -15.51 12.23
CA THR A 172 -22.28 -15.71 12.84
C THR A 172 -22.23 -15.95 14.34
N SER A 173 -21.14 -16.53 14.86
CA SER A 173 -20.94 -16.70 16.30
C SER A 173 -19.47 -16.88 16.67
N ILE A 174 -19.14 -16.45 17.89
CA ILE A 174 -17.85 -16.69 18.55
C ILE A 174 -18.15 -17.35 19.90
N THR A 175 -17.61 -18.54 20.13
CA THR A 175 -17.76 -19.27 21.40
C THR A 175 -16.40 -19.61 21.99
N THR A 176 -16.34 -19.72 23.32
CA THR A 176 -15.12 -20.01 24.08
C THR A 176 -15.40 -21.19 25.02
N PRO A 177 -15.28 -22.45 24.52
CA PRO A 177 -15.63 -23.65 25.28
C PRO A 177 -14.73 -23.85 26.51
N ASP A 178 -13.51 -23.34 26.46
CA ASP A 178 -12.55 -23.30 27.56
C ASP A 178 -11.69 -22.04 27.49
N ASP A 179 -10.71 -21.89 28.39
CA ASP A 179 -9.89 -20.67 28.48
C ASP A 179 -8.83 -20.54 27.36
N SER A 180 -8.58 -21.59 26.58
CA SER A 180 -7.58 -21.61 25.50
C SER A 180 -8.19 -21.75 24.10
N THR A 181 -9.49 -22.00 23.97
CA THR A 181 -10.13 -22.32 22.69
C THR A 181 -11.16 -21.25 22.30
N VAL A 182 -11.02 -20.71 21.09
CA VAL A 182 -12.01 -19.81 20.47
C VAL A 182 -12.54 -20.46 19.19
N VAL A 183 -13.84 -20.68 19.11
CA VAL A 183 -14.50 -21.23 17.92
C VAL A 183 -15.29 -20.15 17.22
N LEU A 184 -14.95 -19.91 15.95
CA LEU A 184 -15.60 -18.94 15.08
C LEU A 184 -16.44 -19.70 14.05
N LYS A 185 -17.74 -19.42 13.99
CA LYS A 185 -18.63 -19.94 12.96
C LYS A 185 -18.92 -18.88 11.92
N LEU A 186 -18.81 -19.26 10.66
CA LEU A 186 -19.07 -18.40 9.51
C LEU A 186 -20.41 -18.78 8.86
N GLY A 187 -21.10 -17.78 8.34
CA GLY A 187 -22.33 -17.97 7.56
C GLY A 187 -22.09 -18.48 6.15
N ARG A 188 -20.84 -18.47 5.71
CA ARG A 188 -20.42 -18.86 4.37
C ARG A 188 -18.99 -19.41 4.42
N LYS A 189 -18.68 -20.33 3.52
CA LYS A 189 -17.32 -20.87 3.29
C LYS A 189 -16.32 -19.74 3.04
N TRP A 190 -15.20 -19.77 3.77
CA TRP A 190 -14.15 -18.78 3.62
C TRP A 190 -12.75 -19.37 3.91
N PRO A 191 -12.09 -20.00 2.92
CA PRO A 191 -10.77 -20.63 3.12
C PRO A 191 -9.67 -19.64 3.52
N THR A 192 -9.72 -18.39 3.05
CA THR A 192 -8.74 -17.35 3.38
C THR A 192 -9.08 -16.53 4.64
N PHE A 193 -10.05 -16.96 5.44
CA PHE A 193 -10.40 -16.31 6.71
C PHE A 193 -9.21 -16.09 7.65
N PRO A 194 -8.19 -16.98 7.73
CA PRO A 194 -7.02 -16.79 8.58
C PRO A 194 -6.30 -15.44 8.37
N TYR A 195 -6.35 -14.86 7.18
CA TYR A 195 -5.81 -13.54 6.90
C TYR A 195 -6.40 -12.46 7.82
N MET A 196 -7.69 -12.53 8.16
CA MET A 196 -8.35 -11.57 9.06
C MET A 196 -7.69 -11.52 10.44
N LEU A 197 -7.09 -12.63 10.88
CA LEU A 197 -6.43 -12.72 12.18
C LEU A 197 -4.97 -12.26 12.16
N THR A 198 -4.47 -11.81 10.99
CA THR A 198 -3.12 -11.22 10.83
C THR A 198 -3.14 -9.69 10.80
N THR A 199 -4.33 -9.09 10.86
CA THR A 199 -4.57 -7.65 10.76
C THR A 199 -5.28 -7.11 12.00
N GLY A 200 -6.01 -6.00 11.87
CA GLY A 200 -6.71 -5.35 12.98
C GLY A 200 -7.54 -6.26 13.88
N PRO A 201 -8.39 -7.16 13.34
CA PRO A 201 -9.13 -8.12 14.18
C PRO A 201 -8.23 -9.06 14.99
N GLY A 202 -7.04 -9.40 14.47
CA GLY A 202 -6.07 -10.26 15.15
C GLY A 202 -5.26 -9.56 16.24
N MET A 203 -5.28 -8.24 16.32
CA MET A 203 -4.60 -7.45 17.35
C MET A 203 -5.46 -7.38 18.62
N ILE A 204 -5.07 -8.13 19.64
CA ILE A 204 -5.91 -8.30 20.81
C ILE A 204 -5.64 -7.23 21.86
N VAL A 205 -6.68 -6.47 22.16
CA VAL A 205 -6.69 -5.36 23.12
C VAL A 205 -7.18 -5.86 24.48
N ALA A 206 -6.49 -5.53 25.57
CA ALA A 206 -6.94 -5.85 26.92
C ALA A 206 -8.18 -5.02 27.32
N ARG A 207 -9.03 -5.55 28.21
CA ARG A 207 -10.23 -4.84 28.69
C ARG A 207 -9.89 -3.52 29.38
N SER A 208 -8.81 -3.49 30.12
CA SER A 208 -8.30 -2.31 30.84
C SER A 208 -7.98 -1.13 29.90
N ALA A 209 -7.76 -1.39 28.60
CA ALA A 209 -7.50 -0.34 27.61
C ALA A 209 -8.68 0.65 27.43
N ASP A 210 -9.93 0.17 27.58
CA ASP A 210 -11.16 0.98 27.48
C ASP A 210 -11.69 1.46 28.86
N GLU A 211 -11.06 1.05 29.96
CA GLU A 211 -11.47 1.43 31.31
C GLU A 211 -10.97 2.84 31.64
N GLY A 212 -11.84 3.68 32.20
CA GLY A 212 -11.47 5.02 32.65
C GLY A 212 -11.62 6.15 31.65
N GLY A 213 -12.31 5.93 30.54
CA GLY A 213 -12.77 6.95 29.57
C GLY A 213 -11.78 7.29 28.45
N ALA A 214 -10.47 7.44 28.71
CA ALA A 214 -9.46 7.60 27.67
C ALA A 214 -8.85 6.25 27.33
N PHE A 215 -8.80 5.91 26.04
CA PHE A 215 -8.16 4.67 25.57
C PHE A 215 -6.68 4.65 25.93
N LYS A 216 -6.22 3.53 26.50
CA LYS A 216 -4.81 3.29 26.81
C LYS A 216 -4.34 2.05 26.04
N PRO A 217 -3.26 2.13 25.26
CA PRO A 217 -2.75 0.97 24.52
C PRO A 217 -2.22 -0.11 25.51
N VAL A 218 -2.99 -1.18 25.69
CA VAL A 218 -2.61 -2.37 26.48
C VAL A 218 -2.82 -3.60 25.61
N GLY A 219 -1.72 -4.29 25.31
CA GLY A 219 -1.68 -5.45 24.43
C GLY A 219 -0.74 -6.55 24.94
N ALA A 220 -0.59 -7.61 24.15
CA ALA A 220 0.26 -8.77 24.47
C ALA A 220 1.59 -8.76 23.65
N GLY A 221 1.89 -7.68 22.95
CA GLY A 221 3.08 -7.57 22.09
C GLY A 221 4.39 -7.45 22.85
N ALA A 222 5.48 -7.45 22.09
CA ALA A 222 6.86 -7.42 22.60
C ALA A 222 7.25 -6.08 23.24
N PHE A 223 6.46 -5.02 22.97
CA PHE A 223 6.73 -3.67 23.49
C PHE A 223 5.47 -3.10 24.15
N THR A 224 5.67 -2.18 25.07
CA THR A 224 4.62 -1.40 25.74
C THR A 224 4.67 0.05 25.30
N PHE A 225 3.51 0.72 25.30
CA PHE A 225 3.44 2.16 25.13
C PHE A 225 4.20 2.87 26.27
N GLY A 226 5.15 3.71 25.91
CA GLY A 226 5.97 4.49 26.85
C GLY A 226 5.51 5.93 26.95
N SER A 227 5.63 6.68 25.84
CA SER A 227 5.24 8.09 25.77
C SER A 227 4.85 8.49 24.35
N TYR A 228 4.12 9.60 24.26
CA TYR A 228 3.74 10.25 23.02
C TYR A 228 3.92 11.75 23.14
N ALA A 229 4.58 12.35 22.17
CA ALA A 229 4.68 13.78 21.97
C ALA A 229 4.08 14.11 20.59
N GLU A 230 2.99 14.87 20.60
CA GLU A 230 2.22 15.20 19.39
C GLU A 230 3.11 15.87 18.35
N HIS A 231 3.05 15.37 17.10
CA HIS A 231 3.85 15.78 15.94
C HIS A 231 5.37 15.58 16.08
N GLU A 232 5.83 14.93 17.14
CA GLU A 232 7.25 14.69 17.40
C GLU A 232 7.58 13.20 17.37
N GLU A 233 7.10 12.44 18.37
CA GLU A 233 7.44 11.03 18.49
C GLU A 233 6.48 10.19 19.34
N THR A 234 6.51 8.88 19.09
CA THR A 234 6.02 7.84 20.01
C THR A 234 7.19 6.99 20.47
N VAL A 235 7.25 6.65 21.75
CA VAL A 235 8.27 5.76 22.33
C VAL A 235 7.60 4.50 22.87
N LEU A 236 8.14 3.35 22.48
CA LEU A 236 7.74 2.04 22.98
C LEU A 236 8.92 1.44 23.76
N ASN A 237 8.64 0.77 24.88
CA ASN A 237 9.65 0.10 25.72
C ASN A 237 9.52 -1.42 25.60
N ALA A 238 10.64 -2.12 25.56
CA ALA A 238 10.67 -3.57 25.54
C ALA A 238 10.02 -4.18 26.80
N ARG A 239 9.33 -5.30 26.63
CA ARG A 239 8.78 -6.08 27.74
C ARG A 239 9.77 -7.15 28.19
N GLU A 240 9.96 -7.27 29.51
CA GLU A 240 10.77 -8.33 30.10
C GLU A 240 10.04 -9.70 30.13
N ASP A 241 8.69 -9.66 30.13
CA ASP A 241 7.78 -10.80 30.27
C ASP A 241 7.03 -11.15 28.97
N TYR A 242 7.59 -10.77 27.81
CA TYR A 242 7.00 -11.17 26.53
C TYR A 242 7.03 -12.70 26.37
N TRP A 243 5.95 -13.27 25.88
CA TRP A 243 5.75 -14.73 25.82
C TRP A 243 6.81 -15.47 24.98
N ASP A 244 7.41 -14.82 23.98
CA ASP A 244 8.47 -15.38 23.12
C ASP A 244 9.87 -14.92 23.57
N GLY A 245 9.98 -14.40 24.78
CA GLY A 245 11.22 -13.87 25.34
C GLY A 245 11.37 -12.37 25.15
N ARG A 246 12.23 -11.76 25.99
CA ARG A 246 12.50 -10.34 25.92
C ARG A 246 13.06 -9.97 24.55
N PRO A 247 12.50 -8.97 23.83
CA PRO A 247 13.06 -8.49 22.57
C PRO A 247 14.53 -8.02 22.75
N ASN A 248 15.28 -8.05 21.63
CA ASN A 248 16.68 -7.64 21.67
C ASN A 248 16.83 -6.13 21.87
N LEU A 249 15.96 -5.31 21.29
CA LEU A 249 15.93 -3.85 21.48
C LEU A 249 15.41 -3.49 22.88
N ASP A 250 15.92 -2.40 23.45
CA ASP A 250 15.35 -1.81 24.68
C ASP A 250 14.14 -0.92 24.35
N LYS A 251 14.18 -0.25 23.20
CA LYS A 251 13.17 0.74 22.81
C LYS A 251 13.00 0.82 21.30
N ILE A 252 11.78 1.18 20.88
CA ILE A 252 11.48 1.69 19.55
C ILE A 252 11.06 3.15 19.72
N ARG A 253 11.70 4.05 18.98
CA ARG A 253 11.39 5.46 18.93
C ARG A 253 10.86 5.79 17.54
N ILE A 254 9.58 6.08 17.40
CA ILE A 254 8.94 6.42 16.15
C ILE A 254 8.90 7.94 16.02
N ILE A 255 9.54 8.51 15.02
CA ILE A 255 9.59 9.96 14.76
C ILE A 255 8.71 10.34 13.58
N TYR A 256 8.05 11.49 13.66
CA TYR A 256 7.11 12.00 12.68
C TYR A 256 7.74 13.12 11.85
N VAL A 257 8.32 12.76 10.70
CA VAL A 257 8.93 13.71 9.76
C VAL A 257 8.02 13.85 8.55
N THR A 258 7.25 14.92 8.48
CA THR A 258 6.19 15.10 7.48
C THR A 258 6.68 15.35 6.05
N ASP A 259 7.88 15.91 5.86
CA ASP A 259 8.48 16.07 4.55
C ASP A 259 9.23 14.80 4.13
N PRO A 260 8.86 14.15 3.01
CA PRO A 260 9.49 12.90 2.60
C PRO A 260 11.00 13.01 2.29
N ASN A 261 11.47 14.16 1.77
CA ASN A 261 12.90 14.37 1.52
C ASN A 261 13.66 14.51 2.84
N ALA A 262 13.12 15.28 3.80
CA ALA A 262 13.71 15.42 5.13
C ALA A 262 13.74 14.06 5.86
N LEU A 263 12.73 13.20 5.67
CA LEU A 263 12.72 11.85 6.21
C LEU A 263 13.86 11.00 5.61
N LEU A 264 14.03 11.00 4.29
CA LEU A 264 15.13 10.29 3.64
C LEU A 264 16.50 10.83 4.09
N ASP A 265 16.65 12.15 4.20
CA ASP A 265 17.89 12.79 4.67
C ASP A 265 18.20 12.41 6.12
N THR A 266 17.19 12.40 7.01
CA THR A 266 17.32 11.95 8.41
C THR A 266 17.77 10.48 8.46
N PHE A 267 17.18 9.62 7.66
CA PHE A 267 17.55 8.21 7.57
C PHE A 267 18.98 8.03 7.03
N THR A 268 19.33 8.67 5.92
CA THR A 268 20.64 8.50 5.28
C THR A 268 21.78 9.10 6.09
N SER A 269 21.54 10.18 6.84
CA SER A 269 22.52 10.78 7.76
C SER A 269 22.70 10.01 9.08
N GLY A 270 21.83 9.03 9.39
CA GLY A 270 21.89 8.21 10.60
C GLY A 270 21.03 8.74 11.76
N GLY A 271 20.24 9.77 11.55
CA GLY A 271 19.26 10.26 12.53
C GLY A 271 18.09 9.29 12.77
N ALA A 272 17.85 8.36 11.81
CA ALA A 272 16.96 7.24 11.97
C ALA A 272 17.64 5.95 11.50
N GLN A 273 17.33 4.81 12.14
CA GLN A 273 17.83 3.49 11.78
C GLN A 273 16.93 2.79 10.76
N ALA A 274 15.66 3.18 10.68
CA ALA A 274 14.71 2.70 9.69
C ALA A 274 13.75 3.82 9.29
N ALA A 275 13.10 3.67 8.13
CA ALA A 275 12.15 4.66 7.62
C ALA A 275 11.12 4.01 6.68
N PHE A 276 9.90 4.58 6.64
CA PHE A 276 8.85 4.24 5.70
C PHE A 276 8.87 5.22 4.52
N LEU A 277 9.19 4.74 3.34
CA LEU A 277 9.21 5.52 2.10
C LEU A 277 8.06 5.11 1.19
N ARG A 278 7.42 6.10 0.54
CA ARG A 278 6.31 5.88 -0.40
C ARG A 278 6.46 6.65 -1.71
N ASP A 279 7.31 7.66 -1.75
CA ASP A 279 7.62 8.36 -2.98
C ASP A 279 8.57 7.52 -3.85
N PRO A 280 8.18 7.16 -5.10
CA PRO A 280 8.99 6.32 -5.95
C PRO A 280 10.41 6.83 -6.18
N GLN A 281 10.60 8.16 -6.32
CA GLN A 281 11.94 8.73 -6.54
C GLN A 281 12.84 8.58 -5.30
N LEU A 282 12.24 8.67 -4.10
CA LEU A 282 12.99 8.51 -2.84
C LEU A 282 13.29 7.03 -2.58
N ILE A 283 12.38 6.13 -2.96
CA ILE A 283 12.60 4.68 -2.93
C ILE A 283 13.78 4.33 -3.86
N ASP A 284 13.79 4.82 -5.10
CA ASP A 284 14.89 4.59 -6.04
C ASP A 284 16.23 5.07 -5.49
N LYS A 285 16.26 6.22 -4.81
CA LYS A 285 17.47 6.72 -4.14
C LYS A 285 17.95 5.79 -3.02
N ALA A 286 17.02 5.30 -2.18
CA ALA A 286 17.36 4.38 -1.09
C ALA A 286 17.90 3.03 -1.63
N LEU A 287 17.24 2.47 -2.65
CA LEU A 287 17.67 1.25 -3.32
C LEU A 287 19.03 1.41 -4.01
N ALA A 288 19.25 2.52 -4.72
CA ALA A 288 20.53 2.83 -5.36
C ALA A 288 21.67 3.00 -4.36
N ALA A 289 21.39 3.46 -3.14
CA ALA A 289 22.35 3.53 -2.04
C ALA A 289 22.60 2.15 -1.38
N GLY A 290 21.87 1.11 -1.80
CA GLY A 290 22.02 -0.26 -1.31
C GLY A 290 21.51 -0.46 0.11
N PHE A 291 20.51 0.30 0.54
CA PHE A 291 19.83 0.06 1.82
C PHE A 291 18.89 -1.15 1.69
N PRO A 292 18.91 -2.06 2.67
CA PRO A 292 17.96 -3.16 2.74
C PRO A 292 16.58 -2.64 3.16
N GLY A 293 15.55 -3.46 2.92
CA GLY A 293 14.20 -3.11 3.35
C GLY A 293 13.15 -4.15 2.93
N TYR A 294 11.92 -3.94 3.37
CA TYR A 294 10.74 -4.67 2.95
C TYR A 294 9.95 -3.83 1.93
N MET A 295 9.86 -4.35 0.72
CA MET A 295 9.07 -3.74 -0.36
C MET A 295 7.68 -4.36 -0.40
N ASN A 296 6.67 -3.54 -0.29
CA ASN A 296 5.29 -3.92 -0.60
C ASN A 296 4.78 -3.09 -1.78
N MET A 297 3.95 -3.71 -2.62
CA MET A 297 3.35 -3.06 -3.79
C MET A 297 1.83 -3.10 -3.63
N VAL A 298 1.23 -1.95 -3.38
CA VAL A 298 -0.21 -1.85 -3.16
C VAL A 298 -0.92 -1.76 -4.50
N ALA A 299 -1.58 -2.85 -4.91
CA ALA A 299 -2.35 -2.88 -6.15
C ALA A 299 -3.47 -1.83 -6.13
N LEU A 300 -3.74 -1.19 -7.29
CA LEU A 300 -4.69 -0.08 -7.41
C LEU A 300 -4.44 1.05 -6.39
N GLY A 301 -3.18 1.22 -5.99
CA GLY A 301 -2.78 2.27 -5.04
C GLY A 301 -2.77 3.67 -5.65
N ASN A 302 -2.68 3.76 -6.99
CA ASN A 302 -2.72 5.03 -7.74
C ASN A 302 -3.72 4.91 -8.89
N VAL A 303 -4.90 5.51 -8.71
CA VAL A 303 -6.03 5.42 -9.63
C VAL A 303 -6.79 6.76 -9.74
N GLY A 304 -7.59 6.89 -10.80
CA GLY A 304 -8.64 7.89 -10.89
C GLY A 304 -10.00 7.23 -10.72
N VAL A 305 -10.59 7.21 -9.51
CA VAL A 305 -11.92 6.65 -9.30
C VAL A 305 -12.96 7.46 -10.08
N ILE A 306 -13.89 6.78 -10.74
CA ILE A 306 -14.92 7.40 -11.57
C ILE A 306 -16.26 7.36 -10.84
N ASN A 307 -16.90 8.50 -10.66
CA ASN A 307 -18.23 8.55 -10.07
C ASN A 307 -19.28 8.15 -11.10
N ALA A 308 -19.85 6.98 -10.92
CA ALA A 308 -20.90 6.40 -11.78
C ALA A 308 -22.32 6.62 -11.25
N SER A 309 -22.51 7.50 -10.26
CA SER A 309 -23.82 7.84 -9.73
C SER A 309 -24.70 8.47 -10.83
N GLU A 310 -26.02 8.31 -10.72
CA GLU A 310 -26.99 8.91 -11.63
C GLU A 310 -26.76 10.44 -11.76
N GLY A 311 -26.81 10.92 -13.00
CA GLY A 311 -26.56 12.33 -13.34
C GLY A 311 -25.10 12.72 -13.48
N ARG A 312 -24.15 11.83 -13.17
CA ARG A 312 -22.72 12.07 -13.41
C ARG A 312 -22.28 11.54 -14.78
N PRO A 313 -21.26 12.14 -15.43
CA PRO A 313 -20.71 11.65 -16.70
C PRO A 313 -20.34 10.18 -16.69
N GLY A 314 -19.79 9.71 -15.56
CA GLY A 314 -19.38 8.31 -15.37
C GLY A 314 -20.52 7.31 -15.27
N ALA A 315 -21.81 7.72 -15.22
CA ALA A 315 -22.94 6.80 -15.31
C ALA A 315 -22.98 6.08 -16.67
N ASP A 316 -22.55 6.75 -17.75
CA ASP A 316 -22.44 6.16 -19.08
C ASP A 316 -21.17 5.32 -19.22
N PRO A 317 -21.26 3.99 -19.45
CA PRO A 317 -20.09 3.13 -19.61
C PRO A 317 -19.18 3.53 -20.78
N ARG A 318 -19.73 4.15 -21.82
CA ARG A 318 -18.95 4.65 -22.96
C ARG A 318 -18.02 5.79 -22.56
N VAL A 319 -18.50 6.66 -21.64
CA VAL A 319 -17.68 7.76 -21.09
C VAL A 319 -16.55 7.20 -20.23
N ARG A 320 -16.83 6.20 -19.38
CA ARG A 320 -15.79 5.54 -18.56
C ARG A 320 -14.73 4.87 -19.43
N GLN A 321 -15.16 4.10 -20.46
CA GLN A 321 -14.24 3.43 -21.39
C GLN A 321 -13.45 4.43 -22.24
N ALA A 322 -14.07 5.53 -22.70
CA ALA A 322 -13.38 6.58 -23.42
C ALA A 322 -12.27 7.23 -22.59
N MET A 323 -12.57 7.54 -21.32
CA MET A 323 -11.55 8.09 -20.40
C MET A 323 -10.40 7.09 -20.19
N PHE A 324 -10.70 5.80 -19.96
CA PHE A 324 -9.67 4.80 -19.73
C PHE A 324 -8.74 4.64 -20.94
N GLN A 325 -9.28 4.51 -22.14
CA GLN A 325 -8.50 4.33 -23.37
C GLN A 325 -7.75 5.58 -23.82
N ALA A 326 -8.07 6.75 -23.26
CA ALA A 326 -7.34 7.99 -23.49
C ALA A 326 -6.12 8.14 -22.58
N ILE A 327 -5.99 7.35 -21.49
CA ILE A 327 -4.93 7.52 -20.50
C ILE A 327 -3.76 6.57 -20.79
N LYS A 328 -2.55 7.13 -20.71
CA LYS A 328 -1.27 6.42 -20.78
C LYS A 328 -0.52 6.61 -19.47
N PRO A 329 -0.49 5.60 -18.59
CA PRO A 329 0.11 5.70 -17.25
C PRO A 329 1.57 6.16 -17.26
N GLU A 330 2.36 5.76 -18.25
CA GLU A 330 3.77 6.14 -18.35
C GLU A 330 3.94 7.67 -18.46
N VAL A 331 2.99 8.38 -19.10
CA VAL A 331 3.00 9.85 -19.16
C VAL A 331 2.75 10.45 -17.78
N ILE A 332 1.87 9.85 -16.99
CA ILE A 332 1.62 10.26 -15.61
C ILE A 332 2.88 10.10 -14.78
N TYR A 333 3.49 8.89 -14.79
CA TYR A 333 4.69 8.60 -14.01
C TYR A 333 5.88 9.48 -14.44
N GLN A 334 6.03 9.71 -15.75
CA GLN A 334 7.08 10.62 -16.25
C GLN A 334 6.89 12.05 -15.74
N ARG A 335 5.66 12.55 -15.68
CA ARG A 335 5.35 13.92 -15.23
C ARG A 335 5.40 14.08 -13.71
N SER A 336 4.93 13.09 -12.97
CA SER A 336 4.77 13.17 -11.51
C SER A 336 5.99 12.68 -10.75
N TYR A 337 6.73 11.70 -11.32
CA TYR A 337 7.81 11.00 -10.62
C TYR A 337 9.08 10.84 -11.45
N ASN A 338 9.26 11.63 -12.54
CA ASN A 338 10.38 11.53 -13.47
C ASN A 338 10.61 10.09 -14.00
N GLY A 339 9.53 9.32 -14.14
CA GLY A 339 9.56 7.94 -14.61
C GLY A 339 9.82 6.89 -13.52
N ALA A 340 10.05 7.27 -12.27
CA ALA A 340 10.19 6.35 -11.15
C ALA A 340 8.85 5.67 -10.83
N GLY A 341 8.90 4.43 -10.28
CA GLY A 341 7.71 3.65 -9.96
C GLY A 341 7.27 2.72 -11.10
N VAL A 342 6.08 2.14 -10.99
CA VAL A 342 5.55 1.16 -11.94
C VAL A 342 4.25 1.68 -12.55
N ALA A 343 4.31 2.06 -13.82
CA ALA A 343 3.13 2.41 -14.60
C ALA A 343 2.42 1.11 -15.06
N SER A 344 1.11 1.02 -14.83
CA SER A 344 0.32 -0.15 -15.24
C SER A 344 -1.16 0.19 -15.34
N THR A 345 -1.86 -0.45 -16.27
CA THR A 345 -3.32 -0.41 -16.38
C THR A 345 -3.98 -1.68 -15.82
N GLN A 346 -3.19 -2.67 -15.39
CA GLN A 346 -3.71 -3.92 -14.83
C GLN A 346 -4.08 -3.75 -13.35
N VAL A 347 -5.11 -4.46 -12.94
CA VAL A 347 -5.52 -4.54 -11.53
C VAL A 347 -4.38 -5.10 -10.67
N PHE A 348 -3.77 -6.22 -11.11
CA PHE A 348 -2.58 -6.80 -10.53
C PHE A 348 -1.48 -6.93 -11.59
N PRO A 349 -0.42 -6.10 -11.55
CA PRO A 349 0.71 -6.17 -12.46
C PRO A 349 1.54 -7.45 -12.32
N SER A 350 2.48 -7.67 -13.24
CA SER A 350 3.23 -8.92 -13.41
C SER A 350 4.08 -9.37 -12.20
N PHE A 351 4.39 -8.49 -11.26
CA PHE A 351 5.09 -8.85 -10.02
C PHE A 351 4.17 -9.45 -8.95
N SER A 352 2.85 -9.29 -9.08
CA SER A 352 1.87 -9.79 -8.11
C SER A 352 1.64 -11.29 -8.27
N ARG A 353 1.48 -12.01 -7.15
CA ARG A 353 1.04 -13.41 -7.18
C ARG A 353 -0.36 -13.58 -7.76
N TRP A 354 -1.16 -12.51 -7.80
CA TRP A 354 -2.51 -12.47 -8.36
C TRP A 354 -2.53 -12.13 -9.84
N HIS A 355 -1.37 -11.89 -10.45
CA HIS A 355 -1.28 -11.60 -11.87
C HIS A 355 -1.83 -12.75 -12.72
N THR A 356 -2.50 -12.40 -13.81
CA THR A 356 -3.05 -13.33 -14.80
C THR A 356 -2.76 -12.85 -16.21
N ASP A 357 -2.95 -13.73 -17.19
CA ASP A 357 -2.81 -13.39 -18.62
C ASP A 357 -3.96 -12.50 -19.15
N ALA A 358 -4.98 -12.23 -18.34
CA ALA A 358 -6.07 -11.33 -18.71
C ALA A 358 -5.52 -9.91 -18.87
N THR A 359 -5.63 -9.36 -20.08
CA THR A 359 -5.09 -8.04 -20.41
C THR A 359 -6.09 -6.93 -20.08
N SER A 360 -5.58 -5.79 -19.69
CA SER A 360 -6.34 -4.54 -19.55
C SER A 360 -6.73 -3.98 -20.92
N LEU A 361 -7.72 -3.07 -20.95
CA LEU A 361 -8.02 -2.28 -22.16
C LEU A 361 -6.76 -1.53 -22.62
N PRO A 362 -6.48 -1.52 -23.92
CA PRO A 362 -5.31 -0.81 -24.46
C PRO A 362 -5.51 0.70 -24.44
N TYR A 363 -4.39 1.44 -24.46
CA TYR A 363 -4.42 2.84 -24.84
C TYR A 363 -4.84 2.94 -26.31
N ASP A 364 -6.00 3.53 -26.58
CA ASP A 364 -6.58 3.69 -27.93
C ASP A 364 -7.33 5.04 -28.00
N PRO A 365 -6.64 6.14 -28.32
CA PRO A 365 -7.27 7.45 -28.39
C PRO A 365 -8.29 7.58 -29.52
N ASP A 366 -8.22 6.76 -30.58
CA ASP A 366 -9.20 6.80 -31.66
C ASP A 366 -10.51 6.15 -31.20
N LYS A 367 -10.42 5.03 -30.52
CA LYS A 367 -11.60 4.41 -29.87
C LYS A 367 -12.21 5.30 -28.80
N ALA A 368 -11.35 5.99 -28.02
CA ALA A 368 -11.82 6.97 -27.04
C ALA A 368 -12.63 8.10 -27.68
N ARG A 369 -12.18 8.65 -28.83
CA ARG A 369 -12.93 9.66 -29.59
C ARG A 369 -14.24 9.14 -30.14
N GLU A 370 -14.25 7.90 -30.65
CA GLU A 370 -15.47 7.25 -31.13
C GLU A 370 -16.54 7.13 -30.04
N LEU A 371 -16.15 6.57 -28.87
CA LEU A 371 -17.05 6.39 -27.72
C LEU A 371 -17.56 7.73 -27.19
N LEU A 372 -16.67 8.71 -27.08
CA LEU A 372 -17.05 10.07 -26.65
C LEU A 372 -18.02 10.73 -27.65
N LYS A 373 -17.82 10.54 -28.95
CA LYS A 373 -18.73 11.04 -29.99
C LYS A 373 -20.12 10.41 -29.86
N GLN A 374 -20.20 9.10 -29.58
CA GLN A 374 -21.47 8.40 -29.33
C GLN A 374 -22.18 8.96 -28.09
N ALA A 375 -21.47 9.10 -26.97
CA ALA A 375 -22.03 9.66 -25.75
C ALA A 375 -22.54 11.11 -25.95
N LYS A 376 -21.79 11.93 -26.71
CA LYS A 376 -22.22 13.30 -27.06
C LYS A 376 -23.46 13.33 -27.94
N ALA A 377 -23.63 12.37 -28.84
CA ALA A 377 -24.83 12.28 -29.67
C ALA A 377 -26.08 11.96 -28.83
N ASP A 378 -25.91 11.28 -27.70
CA ASP A 378 -26.97 10.97 -26.76
C ASP A 378 -27.13 12.01 -25.61
N GLY A 379 -26.46 13.18 -25.74
CA GLY A 379 -26.68 14.34 -24.86
C GLY A 379 -25.58 14.65 -23.84
N PHE A 380 -24.49 13.88 -23.80
CA PHE A 380 -23.35 14.25 -22.95
C PHE A 380 -22.64 15.50 -23.49
N ASP A 381 -22.42 16.51 -22.65
CA ASP A 381 -21.81 17.78 -23.08
C ASP A 381 -20.27 17.73 -23.24
N GLY A 382 -19.65 16.65 -22.82
CA GLY A 382 -18.22 16.41 -22.90
C GLY A 382 -17.40 16.96 -21.73
N LYS A 383 -18.04 17.51 -20.70
CA LYS A 383 -17.36 18.07 -19.54
C LYS A 383 -17.15 17.04 -18.45
N VAL A 384 -16.00 17.10 -17.80
CA VAL A 384 -15.68 16.29 -16.61
C VAL A 384 -14.82 17.10 -15.65
N THR A 385 -15.07 16.95 -14.36
CA THR A 385 -14.26 17.54 -13.29
C THR A 385 -13.31 16.49 -12.73
N TYR A 386 -12.00 16.79 -12.72
CA TYR A 386 -10.99 15.98 -12.05
C TYR A 386 -10.64 16.57 -10.69
N LEU A 387 -10.96 15.84 -9.63
CA LEU A 387 -10.61 16.18 -8.26
C LEU A 387 -9.22 15.64 -7.92
N GLY A 388 -8.33 16.50 -7.48
CA GLY A 388 -6.98 16.13 -7.03
C GLY A 388 -6.52 16.95 -5.83
N ARG A 389 -5.24 16.78 -5.44
CA ARG A 389 -4.60 17.60 -4.41
C ARG A 389 -3.65 18.61 -5.03
N GLN A 390 -3.27 19.62 -4.24
CA GLN A 390 -2.34 20.68 -4.67
C GLN A 390 -0.86 20.33 -4.50
N ASP A 391 -0.51 19.19 -3.86
CA ASP A 391 0.88 18.77 -3.76
C ASP A 391 1.49 18.54 -5.16
N PRO A 392 2.81 18.71 -5.34
CA PRO A 392 3.43 18.74 -6.66
C PRO A 392 3.15 17.51 -7.52
N ALA A 393 3.22 16.31 -6.95
CA ALA A 393 3.02 15.06 -7.68
C ALA A 393 1.54 14.88 -8.10
N ALA A 394 0.60 15.11 -7.17
CA ALA A 394 -0.83 15.04 -7.47
C ALA A 394 -1.26 16.08 -8.49
N ARG A 395 -0.73 17.30 -8.41
CA ARG A 395 -0.98 18.35 -9.41
C ARG A 395 -0.42 17.98 -10.79
N ALA A 396 0.79 17.43 -10.85
CA ALA A 396 1.37 16.97 -12.11
C ALA A 396 0.54 15.83 -12.74
N THR A 397 0.05 14.89 -11.91
CA THR A 397 -0.89 13.85 -12.31
C THR A 397 -2.18 14.45 -12.89
N ALA A 398 -2.81 15.40 -12.20
CA ALA A 398 -4.04 16.05 -12.66
C ALA A 398 -3.86 16.77 -14.00
N LEU A 399 -2.73 17.46 -14.19
CA LEU A 399 -2.41 18.15 -15.45
C LEU A 399 -2.13 17.17 -16.60
N ALA A 400 -1.48 16.04 -16.31
CA ALA A 400 -1.25 14.99 -17.30
C ALA A 400 -2.58 14.36 -17.77
N ILE A 401 -3.46 14.02 -16.84
CA ILE A 401 -4.79 13.45 -17.11
C ILE A 401 -5.62 14.46 -17.91
N LYS A 402 -5.69 15.72 -17.47
CA LYS A 402 -6.37 16.78 -18.21
C LYS A 402 -5.91 16.84 -19.66
N SER A 403 -4.60 16.90 -19.90
CA SER A 403 -4.05 16.97 -21.24
C SER A 403 -4.41 15.77 -22.12
N MET A 404 -4.37 14.54 -21.55
CA MET A 404 -4.72 13.32 -22.29
C MET A 404 -6.21 13.25 -22.61
N LEU A 405 -7.10 13.56 -21.67
CA LEU A 405 -8.54 13.57 -21.90
C LEU A 405 -8.95 14.68 -22.90
N GLU A 406 -8.36 15.86 -22.80
CA GLU A 406 -8.63 16.95 -23.75
C GLU A 406 -8.16 16.62 -25.18
N SER A 407 -7.09 15.83 -25.34
CA SER A 407 -6.61 15.38 -26.65
C SER A 407 -7.60 14.51 -27.43
N VAL A 408 -8.53 13.87 -26.74
CA VAL A 408 -9.59 13.06 -27.35
C VAL A 408 -10.95 13.78 -27.38
N GLY A 409 -11.04 15.01 -26.86
CA GLY A 409 -12.21 15.89 -27.02
C GLY A 409 -13.08 16.07 -25.77
N PHE A 410 -12.65 15.64 -24.58
CA PHE A 410 -13.25 16.05 -23.32
C PHE A 410 -12.92 17.53 -23.03
N GLN A 411 -13.70 18.14 -22.14
CA GLN A 411 -13.41 19.43 -21.51
C GLN A 411 -13.18 19.15 -20.03
N VAL A 412 -11.93 19.33 -19.54
CA VAL A 412 -11.57 18.93 -18.18
C VAL A 412 -11.37 20.14 -17.29
N GLU A 413 -12.15 20.23 -16.22
CA GLU A 413 -11.95 21.18 -15.13
C GLU A 413 -11.16 20.52 -14.01
N LEU A 414 -10.22 21.25 -13.40
CA LEU A 414 -9.44 20.76 -12.26
C LEU A 414 -9.97 21.38 -10.97
N ASP A 415 -10.41 20.52 -10.05
CA ASP A 415 -10.73 20.87 -8.67
C ASP A 415 -9.60 20.36 -7.76
N LEU A 416 -8.70 21.28 -7.36
CA LEU A 416 -7.52 20.93 -6.57
C LEU A 416 -7.70 21.39 -5.11
N VAL A 417 -7.87 20.44 -4.21
CA VAL A 417 -8.03 20.68 -2.77
C VAL A 417 -6.69 20.78 -2.05
N ARG A 418 -6.67 21.46 -0.90
CA ARG A 418 -5.44 21.73 -0.13
C ARG A 418 -5.07 20.61 0.81
N SER A 419 -6.06 19.90 1.36
CA SER A 419 -5.82 18.88 2.38
C SER A 419 -6.38 17.52 1.98
N VAL A 420 -5.84 16.48 2.60
CA VAL A 420 -6.37 15.10 2.49
C VAL A 420 -7.78 15.03 3.07
N ALA A 421 -8.06 15.77 4.15
CA ALA A 421 -9.39 15.80 4.78
C ALA A 421 -10.46 16.38 3.83
N ASP A 422 -10.14 17.45 3.09
CA ASP A 422 -11.05 18.01 2.08
C ASP A 422 -11.31 17.00 0.96
N GLN A 423 -10.26 16.29 0.51
CA GLN A 423 -10.39 15.27 -0.52
C GLN A 423 -11.29 14.11 -0.04
N ILE A 424 -11.06 13.61 1.18
CA ILE A 424 -11.90 12.56 1.79
C ILE A 424 -13.36 13.02 1.87
N THR A 425 -13.60 14.24 2.30
CA THR A 425 -14.97 14.80 2.41
C THR A 425 -15.64 14.83 1.03
N LYS A 426 -14.97 15.34 0.01
CA LYS A 426 -15.55 15.40 -1.35
C LYS A 426 -15.77 14.02 -1.95
N VAL A 427 -14.80 13.10 -1.80
CA VAL A 427 -14.86 11.76 -2.43
C VAL A 427 -15.79 10.82 -1.65
N SER A 428 -15.57 10.65 -0.35
CA SER A 428 -16.23 9.59 0.42
C SER A 428 -17.56 10.01 1.02
N VAL A 429 -17.69 11.29 1.42
CA VAL A 429 -18.92 11.77 2.08
C VAL A 429 -19.87 12.38 1.06
N ASN A 430 -19.43 13.40 0.31
CA ASN A 430 -20.30 14.16 -0.58
C ASN A 430 -20.43 13.52 -1.97
N LYS A 431 -19.47 12.67 -2.39
CA LYS A 431 -19.34 12.13 -3.77
C LYS A 431 -19.39 13.26 -4.82
N ASP A 432 -18.76 14.39 -4.52
CA ASP A 432 -18.75 15.59 -5.36
C ASP A 432 -17.50 15.65 -6.24
N TYR A 433 -17.51 14.82 -7.29
CA TYR A 433 -16.47 14.71 -8.31
C TYR A 433 -17.00 13.88 -9.49
N ASP A 434 -16.36 13.97 -10.65
CA ASP A 434 -16.58 13.06 -11.77
C ASP A 434 -15.47 12.03 -11.86
N VAL A 435 -14.20 12.47 -11.76
CA VAL A 435 -13.02 11.61 -11.58
C VAL A 435 -12.20 12.15 -10.42
N ALA A 436 -11.73 11.29 -9.53
CA ALA A 436 -10.89 11.72 -8.41
C ALA A 436 -9.61 10.90 -8.31
N GLY A 437 -8.46 11.55 -8.16
CA GLY A 437 -7.21 10.89 -7.79
C GLY A 437 -7.36 10.21 -6.42
N TRP A 438 -7.17 8.90 -6.35
CA TRP A 438 -7.48 8.09 -5.17
C TRP A 438 -6.61 6.83 -5.07
N GLY A 439 -6.82 6.04 -4.02
CA GLY A 439 -6.28 4.71 -3.84
C GLY A 439 -7.38 3.72 -3.44
N ILE A 440 -7.57 2.67 -4.21
CA ILE A 440 -8.46 1.55 -3.88
C ILE A 440 -7.75 0.59 -2.93
N SER A 441 -6.46 0.40 -3.12
CA SER A 441 -5.52 -0.27 -2.21
C SER A 441 -5.87 -1.73 -1.92
N TRP A 442 -5.94 -2.56 -2.96
CA TRP A 442 -6.07 -4.00 -2.78
C TRP A 442 -4.77 -4.60 -2.27
N ARG A 443 -4.89 -5.49 -1.28
CA ARG A 443 -3.75 -6.03 -0.54
C ARG A 443 -3.22 -7.29 -1.18
N GLU A 444 -1.89 -7.38 -1.33
CA GLU A 444 -1.22 -8.54 -1.92
C GLU A 444 -1.44 -9.82 -1.10
N ALA A 445 -1.36 -9.73 0.21
CA ALA A 445 -1.55 -10.86 1.11
C ALA A 445 -3.00 -11.39 1.13
N GLY A 446 -4.01 -10.50 1.06
CA GLY A 446 -5.43 -10.87 1.11
C GLY A 446 -6.32 -9.82 0.46
N PRO A 447 -6.57 -9.87 -0.85
CA PRO A 447 -7.31 -8.83 -1.56
C PRO A 447 -8.81 -8.83 -1.28
N TYR A 448 -9.39 -9.96 -0.82
CA TYR A 448 -10.84 -10.13 -0.70
C TYR A 448 -11.53 -9.01 0.08
N GLY A 449 -11.02 -8.65 1.25
CA GLY A 449 -11.66 -7.62 2.09
C GLY A 449 -11.81 -6.28 1.37
N ARG A 450 -10.76 -5.84 0.66
CA ARG A 450 -10.80 -4.58 -0.10
C ARG A 450 -11.60 -4.71 -1.40
N MET A 451 -11.57 -5.85 -2.08
CA MET A 451 -12.45 -6.11 -3.23
C MET A 451 -13.92 -5.98 -2.83
N PHE A 452 -14.30 -6.64 -1.74
CA PHE A 452 -15.66 -6.56 -1.20
C PHE A 452 -16.03 -5.12 -0.82
N ALA A 453 -15.19 -4.45 -0.04
CA ALA A 453 -15.49 -3.09 0.44
C ALA A 453 -15.64 -2.06 -0.69
N THR A 454 -14.88 -2.22 -1.80
CA THR A 454 -14.78 -1.20 -2.85
C THR A 454 -15.64 -1.47 -4.07
N LEU A 455 -15.80 -2.72 -4.49
CA LEU A 455 -16.50 -3.07 -5.73
C LEU A 455 -17.75 -3.95 -5.56
N HIS A 456 -17.94 -4.60 -4.42
CA HIS A 456 -19.18 -5.32 -4.17
C HIS A 456 -20.32 -4.32 -3.86
N SER A 457 -21.53 -4.53 -4.37
CA SER A 457 -22.68 -3.63 -4.18
C SER A 457 -23.07 -3.45 -2.70
N LYS A 458 -22.76 -4.43 -1.83
CA LYS A 458 -22.92 -4.34 -0.37
C LYS A 458 -21.75 -3.68 0.34
N GLY A 459 -20.68 -3.35 -0.39
CA GLY A 459 -19.50 -2.69 0.14
C GLY A 459 -19.77 -1.25 0.58
N ASN A 460 -18.95 -0.73 1.48
CA ASN A 460 -19.11 0.60 2.05
C ASN A 460 -18.07 1.63 1.55
N LEU A 461 -17.13 1.21 0.72
CA LEU A 461 -16.02 2.04 0.21
C LEU A 461 -16.05 2.22 -1.31
N SER A 462 -17.20 2.04 -1.96
CA SER A 462 -17.32 2.23 -3.41
C SER A 462 -17.12 3.67 -3.86
N VAL A 463 -17.25 4.63 -2.96
CA VAL A 463 -17.13 6.09 -3.15
C VAL A 463 -17.89 6.65 -4.37
N GLY A 464 -18.81 5.89 -4.94
CA GLY A 464 -19.58 6.25 -6.15
C GLY A 464 -19.11 5.53 -7.42
N MET A 465 -18.11 4.65 -7.33
CA MET A 465 -17.71 3.80 -8.45
C MET A 465 -18.85 2.88 -8.89
N HIS A 466 -18.81 2.45 -10.15
CA HIS A 466 -19.74 1.44 -10.64
C HIS A 466 -19.58 0.12 -9.88
N THR A 467 -20.69 -0.43 -9.42
CA THR A 467 -20.83 -1.76 -8.83
C THR A 467 -21.96 -2.49 -9.55
N GLY A 468 -21.88 -3.80 -9.65
CA GLY A 468 -22.90 -4.56 -10.37
C GLY A 468 -22.88 -6.05 -10.04
N PRO A 469 -23.98 -6.77 -10.38
CA PRO A 469 -24.15 -8.17 -9.99
C PRO A 469 -23.10 -9.11 -10.57
N GLU A 470 -22.52 -8.79 -11.72
CA GLU A 470 -21.46 -9.59 -12.34
C GLU A 470 -20.17 -9.52 -11.51
N MET A 471 -19.76 -8.33 -11.08
CA MET A 471 -18.61 -8.14 -10.19
C MET A 471 -18.88 -8.73 -8.82
N ASP A 472 -20.09 -8.54 -8.28
CA ASP A 472 -20.51 -9.13 -6.99
C ASP A 472 -20.34 -10.66 -7.00
N ALA A 473 -20.81 -11.33 -8.07
CA ALA A 473 -20.70 -12.78 -8.21
C ALA A 473 -19.24 -13.26 -8.25
N LEU A 474 -18.35 -12.52 -8.91
CA LEU A 474 -16.92 -12.83 -8.98
C LEU A 474 -16.22 -12.65 -7.62
N ILE A 475 -16.54 -11.57 -6.90
CA ILE A 475 -16.00 -11.33 -5.55
C ILE A 475 -16.49 -12.42 -4.58
N ASP A 476 -17.75 -12.81 -4.70
CA ASP A 476 -18.35 -13.88 -3.94
C ASP A 476 -17.72 -15.25 -4.25
N GLU A 477 -17.39 -15.51 -5.52
CA GLU A 477 -16.71 -16.73 -5.94
C GLU A 477 -15.26 -16.75 -5.43
N PHE A 478 -14.56 -15.61 -5.45
CA PHE A 478 -13.21 -15.50 -4.90
C PHE A 478 -13.18 -15.87 -3.41
N GLN A 479 -14.18 -15.44 -2.63
CA GLN A 479 -14.26 -15.76 -1.20
C GLN A 479 -14.25 -17.27 -0.93
N VAL A 480 -14.95 -18.05 -1.74
CA VAL A 480 -15.17 -19.50 -1.51
C VAL A 480 -14.14 -20.39 -2.21
N ALA A 481 -13.28 -19.83 -3.05
CA ALA A 481 -12.21 -20.54 -3.73
C ALA A 481 -11.20 -21.10 -2.73
N GLU A 482 -10.85 -22.39 -2.83
CA GLU A 482 -10.02 -23.09 -1.84
C GLU A 482 -8.53 -22.98 -2.14
N THR A 483 -8.18 -22.90 -3.39
CA THR A 483 -6.79 -22.89 -3.85
C THR A 483 -6.40 -21.56 -4.45
N GLU A 484 -5.12 -21.20 -4.37
CA GLU A 484 -4.59 -20.01 -5.04
C GLU A 484 -4.82 -20.06 -6.56
N GLY A 485 -4.77 -21.25 -7.16
CA GLY A 485 -5.06 -21.44 -8.57
C GLY A 485 -6.51 -21.07 -8.95
N GLU A 486 -7.49 -21.49 -8.13
CA GLU A 486 -8.89 -21.12 -8.30
C GLU A 486 -9.08 -19.61 -8.10
N GLN A 487 -8.49 -19.05 -7.03
CA GLN A 487 -8.54 -17.61 -6.74
C GLN A 487 -7.95 -16.80 -7.89
N ARG A 488 -6.82 -17.23 -8.45
CA ARG A 488 -6.17 -16.57 -9.59
C ARG A 488 -7.04 -16.66 -10.85
N ALA A 489 -7.71 -17.78 -11.09
CA ALA A 489 -8.66 -17.91 -12.20
C ALA A 489 -9.85 -16.93 -12.08
N VAL A 490 -10.36 -16.75 -10.85
CA VAL A 490 -11.38 -15.72 -10.58
C VAL A 490 -10.83 -14.32 -10.82
N MET A 491 -9.58 -14.06 -10.41
CA MET A 491 -8.93 -12.76 -10.58
C MET A 491 -8.78 -12.38 -12.07
N GLY A 492 -8.52 -13.35 -12.95
CA GLY A 492 -8.53 -13.12 -14.40
C GLY A 492 -9.90 -12.63 -14.89
N ARG A 493 -10.98 -13.24 -14.44
CA ARG A 493 -12.34 -12.80 -14.77
C ARG A 493 -12.71 -11.47 -14.14
N ILE A 494 -12.17 -11.15 -12.97
CA ILE A 494 -12.31 -9.82 -12.36
C ILE A 494 -11.62 -8.76 -13.24
N GLN A 495 -10.43 -9.04 -13.80
CA GLN A 495 -9.79 -8.14 -14.76
C GLN A 495 -10.64 -7.95 -16.03
N GLU A 496 -11.23 -9.01 -16.55
CA GLU A 496 -12.12 -8.93 -17.72
C GLU A 496 -13.39 -8.12 -17.40
N GLN A 497 -13.99 -8.31 -16.22
CA GLN A 497 -15.15 -7.54 -15.80
C GLN A 497 -14.80 -6.07 -15.53
N TRP A 498 -13.61 -5.80 -14.93
CA TRP A 498 -13.08 -4.46 -14.79
C TRP A 498 -13.01 -3.72 -16.13
N ASN A 499 -12.56 -4.40 -17.19
CA ASN A 499 -12.48 -3.82 -18.55
C ASN A 499 -13.85 -3.43 -19.13
N LYS A 500 -14.92 -4.12 -18.74
CA LYS A 500 -16.29 -3.77 -19.14
C LYS A 500 -16.83 -2.59 -18.31
N ASP A 501 -16.63 -2.65 -16.99
CA ASP A 501 -17.22 -1.71 -16.04
C ASP A 501 -16.43 -0.41 -15.92
N VAL A 502 -15.12 -0.48 -16.04
CA VAL A 502 -14.17 0.64 -15.83
C VAL A 502 -14.55 1.48 -14.61
N PRO A 503 -14.52 0.92 -13.39
CA PRO A 503 -14.88 1.68 -12.20
C PRO A 503 -13.85 2.77 -11.87
N ALA A 504 -12.60 2.59 -12.33
CA ALA A 504 -11.53 3.56 -12.14
C ALA A 504 -10.51 3.51 -13.30
N LEU A 505 -9.83 4.61 -13.52
CA LEU A 505 -8.66 4.74 -14.37
C LEU A 505 -7.46 4.21 -13.58
N VAL A 506 -6.81 3.15 -14.04
CA VAL A 506 -5.66 2.58 -13.35
C VAL A 506 -4.38 3.25 -13.85
N TYR A 507 -3.58 3.80 -12.93
CA TYR A 507 -2.28 4.40 -13.25
C TYR A 507 -1.12 3.49 -12.85
N GLY A 508 -1.29 2.73 -11.77
CA GLY A 508 -0.32 1.74 -11.29
C GLY A 508 -0.46 1.44 -9.81
N PRO A 509 0.35 0.51 -9.31
CA PRO A 509 0.47 0.25 -7.88
C PRO A 509 1.20 1.39 -7.18
N THR A 510 1.02 1.47 -5.86
CA THR A 510 1.85 2.35 -5.02
C THR A 510 2.93 1.50 -4.34
N PRO A 511 4.22 1.79 -4.56
CA PRO A 511 5.29 1.16 -3.80
C PRO A 511 5.32 1.71 -2.37
N GLU A 512 5.57 0.83 -1.42
CA GLU A 512 5.80 1.15 -0.01
C GLU A 512 7.04 0.39 0.43
N PHE A 513 8.10 1.13 0.79
CA PHE A 513 9.40 0.57 1.14
C PHE A 513 9.76 0.93 2.56
N LEU A 514 9.73 -0.07 3.43
CA LEU A 514 10.22 0.05 4.79
C LEU A 514 11.70 -0.32 4.77
N THR A 515 12.53 0.69 4.74
CA THR A 515 13.99 0.53 4.63
C THR A 515 14.67 0.65 6.00
N TRP A 516 15.80 -0.01 6.15
CA TRP A 516 16.62 0.08 7.35
C TRP A 516 18.11 0.13 7.04
N ARG A 517 18.91 0.52 8.02
CA ARG A 517 20.36 0.58 7.88
C ARG A 517 20.94 -0.83 7.90
N LYS A 518 22.11 -1.01 7.24
CA LYS A 518 22.75 -2.32 7.05
C LYS A 518 23.12 -3.05 8.35
N ASN A 519 23.18 -2.32 9.47
CA ASN A 519 23.42 -2.89 10.80
C ASN A 519 22.15 -3.18 11.60
N VAL A 520 20.97 -3.03 11.01
CA VAL A 520 19.69 -3.44 11.60
C VAL A 520 19.31 -4.80 11.02
N HIS A 521 18.98 -5.75 11.87
CA HIS A 521 18.70 -7.14 11.55
C HIS A 521 17.45 -7.62 12.28
N GLY A 522 16.92 -8.81 11.92
CA GLY A 522 15.75 -9.41 12.57
C GLY A 522 14.44 -8.66 12.30
N VAL A 523 14.39 -7.85 11.22
CA VAL A 523 13.17 -7.17 10.79
C VAL A 523 12.42 -8.07 9.83
N GLU A 524 11.16 -8.39 10.12
CA GLU A 524 10.30 -9.18 9.26
C GLU A 524 9.20 -8.35 8.61
N GLY A 525 9.04 -8.49 7.29
CA GLY A 525 7.91 -7.91 6.57
C GLY A 525 6.64 -8.72 6.78
N THR A 526 5.50 -8.05 6.98
CA THR A 526 4.20 -8.69 7.12
C THR A 526 3.10 -7.96 6.33
N VAL A 527 1.84 -8.24 6.61
CA VAL A 527 0.70 -7.67 5.89
C VAL A 527 0.67 -6.14 5.91
N ASN A 528 0.00 -5.54 4.93
CA ASN A 528 -0.36 -4.12 4.92
C ASN A 528 0.85 -3.18 5.09
N SER A 529 2.01 -3.54 4.51
CA SER A 529 3.25 -2.76 4.62
C SER A 529 3.68 -2.51 6.07
N MET A 530 3.45 -3.48 6.94
CA MET A 530 3.97 -3.48 8.30
C MET A 530 5.26 -4.30 8.37
N VAL A 531 6.07 -4.00 9.36
CA VAL A 531 7.20 -4.83 9.79
C VAL A 531 7.05 -5.19 11.25
N LEU A 532 7.56 -6.36 11.61
CA LEU A 532 7.63 -6.86 12.98
C LEU A 532 9.04 -6.65 13.49
N LEU A 533 9.16 -6.23 14.75
CA LEU A 533 10.41 -5.83 15.39
C LEU A 533 10.68 -6.60 16.68
N ASP A 534 9.92 -7.65 16.95
CA ASP A 534 10.09 -8.51 18.13
C ASP A 534 11.47 -9.15 18.19
N ASP A 535 12.02 -9.59 17.04
CA ASP A 535 13.37 -10.13 16.90
C ASP A 535 14.42 -9.13 16.43
N ALA A 536 14.03 -7.87 16.20
CA ALA A 536 14.93 -6.86 15.65
C ALA A 536 16.07 -6.51 16.62
N TRP A 537 17.28 -6.26 16.05
CA TRP A 537 18.46 -5.85 16.80
C TRP A 537 19.39 -4.97 15.96
N ILE A 538 20.31 -4.28 16.60
CA ILE A 538 21.26 -3.36 15.97
C ILE A 538 22.68 -3.84 16.24
N ALA A 539 23.40 -4.23 15.19
CA ALA A 539 24.81 -4.56 15.29
C ALA A 539 25.63 -3.31 15.63
N PRO A 540 26.69 -3.42 16.44
CA PRO A 540 27.63 -2.32 16.65
C PRO A 540 28.19 -1.84 15.32
N THR A 541 28.25 -0.53 15.13
CA THR A 541 29.01 0.05 14.01
C THR A 541 30.49 -0.12 14.31
N GLY A 542 31.17 -0.94 13.51
CA GLY A 542 32.60 -1.15 13.63
C GLY A 542 33.42 0.12 13.38
#